data_9d9d308bd727aa5cda57d3c95f57cd23
#
_entry.id   9d9d308bd727aa5cda57d3c95f57cd23
#
_cell.length_a   1.000
_cell.length_b   1.000
_cell.length_c   1.000
_cell.angle_alpha   90.00
_cell.angle_beta   90.00
_cell.angle_gamma   90.00
#
_symmetry.space_group_name_H-M   'P 1'
#
loop_
_entity.id
_entity.type
_entity.pdbx_description
1 polymer ?
#
loop_
_entity_poly.entity_id
_entity_poly.type
_entity_poly.pdbx_seq_one_letter_code
_entity_poly.pdbx_strand_id
1 'polypeptide(L)'
;MTTDRRTLLKGLAAVGLAFSGGSLAQAATVLPAGKTLAANATLPLTAVVSGSALDSQFLAGVAAAAQQHGMQQQPALRLNGLDGSLLNHIHALAQDAQPAMLVGLVDDATATVLLDLVRSSGGRVLSQQPQRLGGDAAQLAALGQALVASPERVLPASTPQGTACVSFCCVI
;
A
#
# COMPACT_ATOMS: atom_id res chain seq x y z
N MET A 1 -12.53 41.86 6.47
CA MET A 1 -13.13 40.72 7.15
C MET A 1 -12.02 39.83 7.69
N THR A 2 -11.68 39.99 8.96
CA THR A 2 -10.61 39.24 9.64
C THR A 2 -11.25 38.04 10.32
N THR A 3 -11.06 36.86 9.75
CA THR A 3 -11.55 35.60 10.33
C THR A 3 -10.65 35.25 11.52
N ASP A 4 -11.24 35.33 12.71
CA ASP A 4 -10.56 35.13 13.98
C ASP A 4 -10.16 33.66 14.17
N ARG A 5 -8.84 33.41 14.25
CA ARG A 5 -8.24 32.06 14.41
C ARG A 5 -8.60 31.38 15.75
N ARG A 6 -9.25 32.11 16.66
CA ARG A 6 -9.66 31.57 17.98
C ARG A 6 -10.95 30.77 17.97
N THR A 7 -11.77 30.88 16.92
CA THR A 7 -13.02 30.12 16.80
C THR A 7 -12.83 28.71 16.31
N LEU A 8 -11.70 28.40 15.67
CA LEU A 8 -11.40 27.07 15.12
C LEU A 8 -10.97 26.06 16.19
N LEU A 9 -10.51 26.53 17.36
CA LEU A 9 -10.03 25.66 18.45
C LEU A 9 -11.14 25.24 19.44
N LYS A 10 -12.32 25.79 19.36
CA LYS A 10 -13.44 25.44 20.27
C LYS A 10 -14.32 24.28 19.79
N GLY A 11 -14.12 23.83 18.54
CA GLY A 11 -14.90 22.71 17.97
C GLY A 11 -14.35 21.30 18.25
N LEU A 12 -13.18 21.17 18.90
CA LEU A 12 -12.45 19.89 19.03
C LEU A 12 -12.58 19.22 20.41
N ALA A 13 -13.43 19.71 21.28
CA ALA A 13 -13.52 19.26 22.68
C ALA A 13 -14.83 18.57 23.06
N ALA A 14 -15.48 17.86 22.15
CA ALA A 14 -16.68 17.08 22.51
C ALA A 14 -16.80 15.78 21.70
N VAL A 15 -15.78 14.89 21.77
CA VAL A 15 -16.00 13.47 21.54
C VAL A 15 -15.61 12.74 22.80
N GLY A 16 -16.62 12.56 23.66
CA GLY A 16 -16.51 11.84 24.91
C GLY A 16 -16.15 10.38 24.66
N LEU A 17 -15.10 9.94 25.36
CA LEU A 17 -14.70 8.55 25.51
C LEU A 17 -15.78 7.78 26.28
N ALA A 18 -16.58 7.01 25.57
CA ALA A 18 -17.31 5.90 26.17
C ALA A 18 -16.55 4.61 25.86
N PHE A 19 -15.59 4.26 26.72
CA PHE A 19 -14.99 2.92 26.76
C PHE A 19 -15.91 2.02 27.60
N SER A 20 -16.67 1.17 26.92
CA SER A 20 -17.22 -0.05 27.52
C SER A 20 -16.86 -1.24 26.64
N GLY A 21 -16.00 -2.04 27.16
CA GLY A 21 -15.66 -3.43 26.97
C GLY A 21 -15.96 -4.14 25.65
N GLY A 22 -14.91 -4.66 25.03
CA GLY A 22 -15.05 -5.77 24.10
C GLY A 22 -14.41 -5.54 22.73
N SER A 23 -13.27 -6.20 22.53
CA SER A 23 -12.68 -6.67 21.27
C SER A 23 -12.27 -5.68 20.16
N LEU A 24 -10.98 -5.84 19.84
CA LEU A 24 -10.31 -5.53 18.57
C LEU A 24 -10.16 -4.05 18.24
N ALA A 25 -8.97 -3.54 18.60
CA ALA A 25 -8.41 -2.35 18.02
C ALA A 25 -8.36 -2.51 16.50
N GLN A 26 -9.40 -2.06 15.81
CA GLN A 26 -9.29 -1.69 14.41
C GLN A 26 -8.37 -0.47 14.38
N ALA A 27 -7.12 -0.71 13.97
CA ALA A 27 -6.23 0.37 13.62
C ALA A 27 -6.97 1.21 12.58
N ALA A 28 -7.36 2.43 12.96
CA ALA A 28 -7.97 3.37 12.03
C ALA A 28 -6.93 3.64 10.93
N THR A 29 -7.08 2.98 9.81
CA THR A 29 -6.28 3.24 8.61
C THR A 29 -6.62 4.66 8.20
N VAL A 30 -5.69 5.58 8.39
CA VAL A 30 -5.88 6.97 7.98
C VAL A 30 -5.89 6.98 6.45
N LEU A 31 -7.07 7.08 5.89
CA LEU A 31 -7.30 7.11 4.46
C LEU A 31 -6.88 8.47 3.87
N PRO A 32 -6.52 8.53 2.58
CA PRO A 32 -6.33 9.78 1.85
C PRO A 32 -7.54 10.68 2.02
N ALA A 33 -7.31 12.00 2.07
CA ALA A 33 -8.36 12.97 2.27
C ALA A 33 -9.46 12.84 1.20
N GLY A 34 -10.68 12.59 1.62
CA GLY A 34 -11.86 12.51 0.74
C GLY A 34 -12.36 11.09 0.43
N LYS A 35 -11.62 10.03 0.80
CA LYS A 35 -12.08 8.65 0.60
C LYS A 35 -12.54 8.04 1.93
N THR A 36 -13.73 7.48 1.96
CA THR A 36 -14.29 6.76 3.12
C THR A 36 -14.50 5.30 2.76
N LEU A 37 -14.01 4.39 3.62
CA LEU A 37 -14.38 2.98 3.51
C LEU A 37 -15.84 2.82 3.95
N ALA A 38 -16.70 2.28 3.09
CA ALA A 38 -17.98 1.76 3.51
C ALA A 38 -17.74 0.63 4.51
N ALA A 39 -18.55 0.53 5.56
CA ALA A 39 -18.34 -0.38 6.69
C ALA A 39 -18.22 -1.88 6.33
N ASN A 40 -18.54 -2.26 5.08
CA ASN A 40 -18.46 -3.62 4.53
C ASN A 40 -17.69 -3.69 3.19
N ALA A 41 -16.96 -2.63 2.80
CA ALA A 41 -16.21 -2.63 1.56
C ALA A 41 -14.90 -3.40 1.73
N THR A 42 -14.73 -4.42 0.93
CA THR A 42 -13.46 -5.15 0.81
C THR A 42 -12.47 -4.26 0.07
N LEU A 43 -11.36 -3.91 0.70
CA LEU A 43 -10.34 -3.07 0.09
C LEU A 43 -9.72 -3.79 -1.12
N PRO A 44 -9.83 -3.24 -2.35
CA PRO A 44 -9.17 -3.82 -3.50
C PRO A 44 -7.65 -3.73 -3.36
N LEU A 45 -6.97 -4.83 -3.67
CA LEU A 45 -5.52 -4.97 -3.60
C LEU A 45 -4.96 -5.27 -4.98
N THR A 46 -4.07 -4.40 -5.45
CA THR A 46 -3.31 -4.61 -6.70
C THR A 46 -1.84 -4.82 -6.38
N ALA A 47 -1.27 -5.92 -6.87
CA ALA A 47 0.16 -6.16 -6.82
C ALA A 47 0.86 -5.59 -8.06
N VAL A 48 2.02 -4.96 -7.87
CA VAL A 48 2.84 -4.36 -8.94
C VAL A 48 4.22 -5.01 -8.94
N VAL A 49 4.65 -5.55 -10.08
CA VAL A 49 5.93 -6.27 -10.21
C VAL A 49 6.64 -5.91 -11.52
N SER A 50 7.97 -6.04 -11.54
CA SER A 50 8.83 -5.59 -12.65
C SER A 50 9.13 -6.65 -13.73
N GLY A 51 8.42 -7.77 -13.77
CA GLY A 51 8.68 -8.83 -14.75
C GLY A 51 9.93 -9.68 -14.44
N SER A 52 10.33 -9.74 -13.18
CA SER A 52 11.53 -10.48 -12.73
C SER A 52 11.22 -11.93 -12.36
N ALA A 53 12.27 -12.75 -12.23
CA ALA A 53 12.13 -14.13 -11.73
C ALA A 53 11.64 -14.21 -10.27
N LEU A 54 11.69 -13.11 -9.53
CA LEU A 54 11.26 -13.01 -8.14
C LEU A 54 9.73 -12.86 -7.99
N ASP A 55 9.05 -12.46 -9.05
CA ASP A 55 7.66 -12.04 -9.02
C ASP A 55 6.69 -13.15 -8.60
N SER A 56 6.89 -14.36 -9.10
CA SER A 56 5.95 -15.46 -8.88
C SER A 56 5.78 -15.80 -7.39
N GLN A 57 6.88 -15.85 -6.68
CA GLN A 57 6.89 -16.17 -5.25
C GLN A 57 6.38 -15.00 -4.40
N PHE A 58 6.75 -13.78 -4.77
CA PHE A 58 6.22 -12.56 -4.16
C PHE A 58 4.69 -12.49 -4.31
N LEU A 59 4.18 -12.69 -5.53
CA LEU A 59 2.74 -12.68 -5.81
C LEU A 59 1.99 -13.79 -5.08
N ALA A 60 2.59 -14.97 -4.92
CA ALA A 60 2.00 -16.05 -4.11
C ALA A 60 1.82 -15.62 -2.64
N GLY A 61 2.81 -14.94 -2.08
CA GLY A 61 2.71 -14.38 -0.72
C GLY A 61 1.63 -13.31 -0.59
N VAL A 62 1.55 -12.39 -1.55
CA VAL A 62 0.50 -11.36 -1.59
C VAL A 62 -0.89 -11.99 -1.68
N ALA A 63 -1.06 -13.01 -2.53
CA ALA A 63 -2.32 -13.71 -2.71
C ALA A 63 -2.76 -14.42 -1.42
N ALA A 64 -1.85 -15.11 -0.75
CA ALA A 64 -2.12 -15.79 0.52
C ALA A 64 -2.60 -14.80 1.59
N ALA A 65 -1.92 -13.65 1.73
CA ALA A 65 -2.31 -12.63 2.68
C ALA A 65 -3.65 -11.97 2.31
N ALA A 66 -3.89 -11.69 1.03
CA ALA A 66 -5.16 -11.14 0.56
C ALA A 66 -6.34 -12.04 0.94
N GLN A 67 -6.19 -13.36 0.76
CA GLN A 67 -7.20 -14.34 1.18
C GLN A 67 -7.41 -14.36 2.70
N GLN A 68 -6.32 -14.34 3.48
CA GLN A 68 -6.39 -14.33 4.95
C GLN A 68 -7.11 -13.10 5.50
N HIS A 69 -6.92 -11.95 4.86
CA HIS A 69 -7.52 -10.67 5.27
C HIS A 69 -8.84 -10.34 4.55
N GLY A 70 -9.35 -11.24 3.72
CA GLY A 70 -10.61 -11.03 2.98
C GLY A 70 -10.55 -9.88 1.99
N MET A 71 -9.34 -9.56 1.45
CA MET A 71 -9.17 -8.48 0.48
C MET A 71 -9.51 -8.94 -0.92
N GLN A 72 -10.05 -8.05 -1.74
CA GLN A 72 -10.33 -8.32 -3.13
C GLN A 72 -9.06 -8.14 -3.97
N GLN A 73 -8.40 -9.25 -4.32
CA GLN A 73 -7.22 -9.20 -5.16
C GLN A 73 -7.58 -8.90 -6.60
N GLN A 74 -6.99 -7.84 -7.16
CA GLN A 74 -7.06 -7.48 -8.57
C GLN A 74 -5.93 -8.18 -9.36
N PRO A 75 -6.03 -8.26 -10.69
CA PRO A 75 -4.93 -8.75 -11.53
C PRO A 75 -3.64 -7.99 -11.25
N ALA A 76 -2.53 -8.73 -11.15
CA ALA A 76 -1.23 -8.12 -10.90
C ALA A 76 -0.77 -7.29 -12.11
N LEU A 77 -0.30 -6.08 -11.85
CA LEU A 77 0.28 -5.20 -12.85
C LEU A 77 1.77 -5.57 -13.04
N ARG A 78 2.09 -6.07 -14.22
CA ARG A 78 3.47 -6.40 -14.60
C ARG A 78 4.03 -5.27 -15.44
N LEU A 79 5.09 -4.65 -14.94
CA LEU A 79 5.72 -3.51 -15.58
C LEU A 79 6.92 -3.99 -16.40
N ASN A 80 6.92 -3.68 -17.69
CA ASN A 80 8.09 -3.86 -18.56
C ASN A 80 8.79 -2.50 -18.76
N GLY A 81 9.25 -1.91 -17.63
CA GLY A 81 9.73 -0.54 -17.59
C GLY A 81 8.63 0.49 -17.32
N LEU A 82 8.97 1.77 -17.49
CA LEU A 82 8.05 2.88 -17.31
C LEU A 82 7.26 3.11 -18.61
N ASP A 83 6.06 2.61 -18.66
CA ASP A 83 5.15 2.82 -19.78
C ASP A 83 3.91 3.62 -19.38
N GLY A 84 3.17 4.11 -20.39
CA GLY A 84 1.96 4.91 -20.16
C GLY A 84 0.82 4.12 -19.53
N SER A 85 0.87 2.79 -19.52
CA SER A 85 -0.17 1.94 -18.92
C SER A 85 -0.19 2.07 -17.40
N LEU A 86 1.00 2.15 -16.78
CA LEU A 86 1.13 2.40 -15.34
C LEU A 86 0.49 3.74 -14.95
N LEU A 87 0.81 4.81 -15.71
CA LEU A 87 0.28 6.14 -15.45
C LEU A 87 -1.25 6.14 -15.50
N ASN A 88 -1.82 5.55 -16.55
CA ASN A 88 -3.26 5.46 -16.72
C ASN A 88 -3.92 4.66 -15.60
N HIS A 89 -3.29 3.55 -15.16
CA HIS A 89 -3.81 2.72 -14.09
C HIS A 89 -3.84 3.47 -12.75
N ILE A 90 -2.76 4.16 -12.38
CA ILE A 90 -2.70 4.96 -11.14
C ILE A 90 -3.72 6.10 -11.18
N HIS A 91 -3.85 6.79 -12.32
CA HIS A 91 -4.88 7.83 -12.48
C HIS A 91 -6.30 7.28 -12.34
N ALA A 92 -6.58 6.10 -12.91
CA ALA A 92 -7.89 5.47 -12.75
C ALA A 92 -8.20 5.15 -11.29
N LEU A 93 -7.22 4.57 -10.56
CA LEU A 93 -7.36 4.30 -9.12
C LEU A 93 -7.54 5.58 -8.30
N ALA A 94 -6.84 6.66 -8.65
CA ALA A 94 -6.97 7.94 -7.95
C ALA A 94 -8.35 8.59 -8.16
N GLN A 95 -8.99 8.35 -9.31
CA GLN A 95 -10.33 8.87 -9.63
C GLN A 95 -11.45 7.98 -9.09
N ASP A 96 -11.15 6.74 -8.68
CA ASP A 96 -12.14 5.88 -8.06
C ASP A 96 -12.54 6.44 -6.69
N ALA A 97 -13.83 6.35 -6.38
CA ALA A 97 -14.36 6.77 -5.09
C ALA A 97 -13.93 5.83 -3.94
N GLN A 98 -13.52 4.61 -4.25
CA GLN A 98 -13.05 3.64 -3.27
C GLN A 98 -11.53 3.69 -3.15
N PRO A 99 -10.98 3.65 -1.93
CA PRO A 99 -9.55 3.52 -1.73
C PRO A 99 -9.07 2.15 -2.19
N ALA A 100 -7.87 2.09 -2.79
CA ALA A 100 -7.23 0.87 -3.23
C ALA A 100 -5.84 0.74 -2.59
N MET A 101 -5.46 -0.49 -2.24
CA MET A 101 -4.12 -0.81 -1.77
C MET A 101 -3.26 -1.28 -2.93
N LEU A 102 -2.07 -0.70 -3.06
CA LEU A 102 -1.04 -1.13 -3.99
C LEU A 102 0.14 -1.70 -3.20
N VAL A 103 0.57 -2.91 -3.51
CA VAL A 103 1.80 -3.50 -2.98
C VAL A 103 2.72 -3.87 -4.14
N GLY A 104 4.01 -3.63 -3.99
CA GLY A 104 4.91 -3.88 -5.10
C GLY A 104 6.31 -4.31 -4.73
N LEU A 105 6.93 -4.99 -5.72
CA LEU A 105 8.34 -5.34 -5.75
C LEU A 105 8.87 -5.01 -7.15
N VAL A 106 9.58 -3.89 -7.25
CA VAL A 106 10.02 -3.33 -8.53
C VAL A 106 11.46 -2.82 -8.44
N ASP A 107 12.07 -2.47 -9.56
CA ASP A 107 13.37 -1.78 -9.57
C ASP A 107 13.26 -0.35 -8.99
N ASP A 108 14.38 0.22 -8.62
CA ASP A 108 14.46 1.52 -7.93
C ASP A 108 13.92 2.69 -8.78
N ALA A 109 14.18 2.68 -10.08
CA ALA A 109 13.71 3.73 -10.98
C ALA A 109 12.17 3.70 -11.10
N THR A 110 11.62 2.51 -11.29
CA THR A 110 10.17 2.28 -11.34
C THR A 110 9.51 2.65 -10.01
N ALA A 111 10.10 2.27 -8.87
CA ALA A 111 9.59 2.63 -7.56
C ALA A 111 9.52 4.14 -7.36
N THR A 112 10.58 4.86 -7.74
CA THR A 112 10.66 6.31 -7.61
C THR A 112 9.51 6.99 -8.36
N VAL A 113 9.34 6.67 -9.64
CA VAL A 113 8.31 7.32 -10.48
C VAL A 113 6.90 6.93 -10.01
N LEU A 114 6.68 5.64 -9.69
CA LEU A 114 5.37 5.18 -9.22
C LEU A 114 4.96 5.84 -7.91
N LEU A 115 5.87 5.90 -6.94
CA LEU A 115 5.56 6.47 -5.63
C LEU A 115 5.37 8.00 -5.69
N ASP A 116 6.08 8.69 -6.56
CA ASP A 116 5.84 10.12 -6.80
C ASP A 116 4.49 10.35 -7.48
N LEU A 117 4.10 9.47 -8.40
CA LEU A 117 2.79 9.51 -9.01
C LEU A 117 1.67 9.25 -8.00
N VAL A 118 1.83 8.26 -7.12
CA VAL A 118 0.88 7.98 -6.03
C VAL A 118 0.73 9.21 -5.14
N ARG A 119 1.82 9.83 -4.71
CA ARG A 119 1.79 11.04 -3.87
C ARG A 119 1.12 12.22 -4.56
N SER A 120 1.45 12.46 -5.84
CA SER A 120 0.86 13.56 -6.63
C SER A 120 -0.63 13.36 -6.90
N SER A 121 -1.08 12.11 -6.91
CA SER A 121 -2.50 11.74 -7.05
C SER A 121 -3.27 11.73 -5.71
N GLY A 122 -2.65 12.19 -4.62
CA GLY A 122 -3.27 12.24 -3.30
C GLY A 122 -3.19 10.92 -2.50
N GLY A 123 -2.52 9.91 -3.02
CA GLY A 123 -2.28 8.65 -2.32
C GLY A 123 -1.25 8.77 -1.19
N ARG A 124 -1.23 7.77 -0.33
CA ARG A 124 -0.33 7.70 0.82
C ARG A 124 0.57 6.48 0.74
N VAL A 125 1.88 6.69 0.86
CA VAL A 125 2.88 5.63 0.99
C VAL A 125 2.93 5.17 2.45
N LEU A 126 2.63 3.91 2.70
CA LEU A 126 2.67 3.29 4.03
C LEU A 126 4.06 2.73 4.33
N SER A 127 4.71 2.13 3.32
CA SER A 127 6.09 1.66 3.44
C SER A 127 6.81 1.74 2.10
N GLN A 128 8.11 1.95 2.17
CA GLN A 128 9.05 1.89 1.06
C GLN A 128 10.38 1.42 1.60
N GLN A 129 10.88 0.27 1.14
CA GLN A 129 12.12 -0.31 1.64
C GLN A 129 13.00 -0.81 0.51
N PRO A 130 14.28 -0.43 0.47
CA PRO A 130 15.24 -1.05 -0.42
C PRO A 130 15.46 -2.50 0.00
N GLN A 131 15.50 -3.40 -0.96
CA GLN A 131 15.69 -4.83 -0.77
C GLN A 131 16.87 -5.32 -1.62
N ARG A 132 17.60 -6.30 -1.11
CA ARG A 132 18.50 -7.14 -1.90
C ARG A 132 18.07 -8.58 -1.71
N LEU A 133 17.39 -9.12 -2.72
CA LEU A 133 16.74 -10.41 -2.63
C LEU A 133 17.47 -11.46 -3.46
N GLY A 134 17.84 -12.56 -2.82
CA GLY A 134 18.20 -13.80 -3.51
C GLY A 134 16.93 -14.51 -4.02
N GLY A 135 17.08 -15.61 -4.75
CA GLY A 135 15.94 -16.39 -5.26
C GLY A 135 15.23 -17.25 -4.20
N ASP A 136 15.37 -16.97 -2.91
CA ASP A 136 14.69 -17.74 -1.85
C ASP A 136 13.18 -17.52 -1.90
N ALA A 137 12.47 -18.57 -2.31
CA ALA A 137 11.01 -18.55 -2.48
C ALA A 137 10.27 -18.24 -1.18
N ALA A 138 10.73 -18.78 -0.04
CA ALA A 138 10.10 -18.56 1.25
C ALA A 138 10.24 -17.12 1.71
N GLN A 139 11.42 -16.52 1.52
CA GLN A 139 11.68 -15.12 1.83
C GLN A 139 10.81 -14.18 0.99
N LEU A 140 10.69 -14.45 -0.32
CA LEU A 140 9.87 -13.67 -1.24
C LEU A 140 8.38 -13.74 -0.89
N ALA A 141 7.88 -14.95 -0.61
CA ALA A 141 6.50 -15.12 -0.19
C ALA A 141 6.23 -14.42 1.16
N ALA A 142 7.14 -14.56 2.14
CA ALA A 142 7.02 -13.87 3.43
C ALA A 142 7.03 -12.34 3.29
N LEU A 143 7.84 -11.79 2.38
CA LEU A 143 7.84 -10.35 2.06
C LEU A 143 6.49 -9.90 1.50
N GLY A 144 5.92 -10.65 0.55
CA GLY A 144 4.61 -10.36 -0.01
C GLY A 144 3.50 -10.38 1.04
N GLN A 145 3.52 -11.37 1.95
CA GLN A 145 2.59 -11.46 3.07
C GLN A 145 2.75 -10.29 4.04
N ALA A 146 3.99 -9.94 4.41
CA ALA A 146 4.26 -8.86 5.36
C ALA A 146 3.80 -7.50 4.85
N LEU A 147 3.97 -7.20 3.54
CA LEU A 147 3.52 -5.95 2.92
C LEU A 147 2.00 -5.78 2.98
N VAL A 148 1.24 -6.85 2.90
CA VAL A 148 -0.23 -6.81 3.00
C VAL A 148 -0.68 -6.75 4.46
N ALA A 149 -0.11 -7.61 5.32
CA ALA A 149 -0.57 -7.77 6.70
C ALA A 149 -0.08 -6.66 7.64
N SER A 150 1.15 -6.17 7.44
CA SER A 150 1.81 -5.22 8.35
C SER A 150 2.86 -4.38 7.59
N PRO A 151 2.45 -3.52 6.66
CA PRO A 151 3.38 -2.79 5.79
C PRO A 151 4.41 -1.96 6.57
N GLU A 152 4.03 -1.40 7.71
CA GLU A 152 4.91 -0.56 8.54
C GLU A 152 6.03 -1.36 9.25
N ARG A 153 5.93 -2.69 9.28
CA ARG A 153 6.91 -3.59 9.95
C ARG A 153 7.83 -4.31 8.98
N VAL A 154 7.72 -4.03 7.68
CA VAL A 154 8.60 -4.63 6.68
C VAL A 154 10.02 -4.09 6.87
N LEU A 155 10.97 -5.01 7.08
CA LEU A 155 12.38 -4.68 7.22
C LEU A 155 13.11 -4.87 5.88
N PRO A 156 14.16 -4.06 5.63
CA PRO A 156 15.01 -4.28 4.45
C PRO A 156 15.72 -5.62 4.56
N ALA A 157 15.70 -6.40 3.49
CA ALA A 157 16.49 -7.61 3.36
C ALA A 157 17.74 -7.33 2.53
N SER A 158 18.87 -7.89 2.94
CA SER A 158 20.14 -7.71 2.25
C SER A 158 20.85 -9.04 2.09
N THR A 159 20.77 -9.62 0.89
CA THR A 159 21.56 -10.78 0.48
C THR A 159 22.73 -10.30 -0.35
N PRO A 160 23.99 -10.65 -0.06
CA PRO A 160 25.18 -10.08 -0.73
C PRO A 160 25.15 -10.17 -2.26
N GLN A 161 24.59 -11.25 -2.79
CA GLN A 161 24.46 -11.48 -4.24
C GLN A 161 23.03 -11.29 -4.76
N GLY A 162 22.17 -10.66 -3.97
CA GLY A 162 20.76 -10.48 -4.31
C GLY A 162 20.53 -9.38 -5.35
N THR A 163 19.42 -9.52 -6.08
CA THR A 163 18.91 -8.48 -6.97
C THR A 163 18.45 -7.27 -6.15
N ALA A 164 18.91 -6.09 -6.53
CA ALA A 164 18.45 -4.85 -5.91
C ALA A 164 17.06 -4.52 -6.43
N CYS A 165 16.14 -4.25 -5.50
CA CYS A 165 14.77 -3.88 -5.79
C CYS A 165 14.20 -3.04 -4.62
N VAL A 166 13.02 -2.50 -4.81
CA VAL A 166 12.26 -1.76 -3.78
C VAL A 166 10.94 -2.47 -3.55
N SER A 167 10.67 -2.78 -2.29
CA SER A 167 9.35 -3.19 -1.85
C SER A 167 8.58 -1.99 -1.32
N PHE A 168 7.29 -1.90 -1.62
CA PHE A 168 6.46 -0.80 -1.15
C PHE A 168 5.02 -1.23 -0.89
N CYS A 169 4.34 -0.45 -0.05
CA CYS A 169 2.90 -0.49 0.13
C CYS A 169 2.35 0.93 0.16
N CYS A 170 1.27 1.18 -0.55
CA CYS A 170 0.59 2.47 -0.55
C CYS A 170 -0.93 2.30 -0.67
N VAL A 171 -1.67 3.36 -0.33
CA VAL A 171 -3.12 3.48 -0.50
C VAL A 171 -3.40 4.71 -1.37
N ILE A 172 -4.26 4.58 -2.35
CA ILE A 172 -4.62 5.63 -3.30
C ILE A 172 -6.14 5.75 -3.39
#